data_745ad16aa66d4e44019cb03c1ace7d6e
#
_entry.id   745ad16aa66d4e44019cb03c1ace7d6e
#
_cell.length_a   1.000
_cell.length_b   1.000
_cell.length_c   1.000
_cell.angle_alpha   90.00
_cell.angle_beta   90.00
_cell.angle_gamma   90.00
#
_symmetry.space_group_name_H-M   'P 1'
#
loop_
_entity.id
_entity.type
_entity.pdbx_description
1 polymer ?
#
loop_
_entity_poly.entity_id
_entity_poly.type
_entity_poly.pdbx_seq_one_letter_code
_entity_poly.pdbx_strand_id
1 'polypeptide(L)'
;SIKNLKDFKSKIKTDIEKQFINQSDQKFLNDVTEAVIDSSKINLPKDFLKRLMKLNSKESLNDEELEKEYLNSEKGIKYQLIEEKIINENDIKINIDTIKEFATNMIKNQMAAYGQNNPDEKELSSILQKIMSNQDEVKRISNQIISEKLLLIYKEKVNKKIKKVSYEEYIEIAYKKNN
;
A
#
# COMPACT_ATOMS: atom_id res chain seq x y z
N SER A 1 -29.88 7.22 3.48
CA SER A 1 -30.90 6.18 3.18
C SER A 1 -31.35 6.33 1.74
N ILE A 2 -31.41 5.23 0.98
CA ILE A 2 -31.90 5.18 -0.39
C ILE A 2 -33.41 5.26 -0.34
N LYS A 3 -34.00 6.31 -0.91
CA LYS A 3 -35.46 6.53 -0.87
C LYS A 3 -36.16 6.20 -2.18
N ASN A 4 -35.44 6.18 -3.30
CA ASN A 4 -35.98 5.96 -4.63
C ASN A 4 -34.92 5.42 -5.60
N LEU A 5 -35.32 5.06 -6.82
CA LEU A 5 -34.45 4.53 -7.86
C LEU A 5 -33.33 5.52 -8.27
N LYS A 6 -33.60 6.84 -8.21
CA LYS A 6 -32.62 7.87 -8.54
C LYS A 6 -31.48 7.90 -7.50
N ASP A 7 -31.85 7.86 -6.20
CA ASP A 7 -30.87 7.81 -5.10
C ASP A 7 -30.03 6.54 -5.18
N PHE A 8 -30.65 5.41 -5.51
CA PHE A 8 -29.97 4.12 -5.71
C PHE A 8 -28.93 4.18 -6.81
N LYS A 9 -29.33 4.67 -7.99
CA LYS A 9 -28.42 4.84 -9.14
C LYS A 9 -27.27 5.79 -8.82
N SER A 10 -27.57 6.92 -8.15
CA SER A 10 -26.55 7.88 -7.72
C SER A 10 -25.56 7.28 -6.73
N LYS A 11 -26.05 6.48 -5.77
CA LYS A 11 -25.20 5.79 -4.80
C LYS A 11 -24.27 4.78 -5.49
N ILE A 12 -24.81 3.93 -6.35
CA ILE A 12 -24.01 2.96 -7.14
C ILE A 12 -22.94 3.69 -7.95
N LYS A 13 -23.31 4.76 -8.66
CA LYS A 13 -22.35 5.54 -9.44
C LYS A 13 -21.21 6.07 -8.57
N THR A 14 -21.53 6.67 -7.43
CA THR A 14 -20.53 7.20 -6.50
C THR A 14 -19.62 6.10 -5.94
N ASP A 15 -20.17 4.94 -5.61
CA ASP A 15 -19.40 3.83 -5.05
C ASP A 15 -18.45 3.23 -6.13
N ILE A 16 -18.91 3.10 -7.37
CA ILE A 16 -18.09 2.66 -8.50
C ILE A 16 -16.99 3.68 -8.82
N GLU A 17 -17.30 4.98 -8.84
CA GLU A 17 -16.32 6.04 -9.06
C GLU A 17 -15.22 6.02 -7.98
N LYS A 18 -15.58 5.85 -6.71
CA LYS A 18 -14.60 5.68 -5.62
C LYS A 18 -13.71 4.46 -5.82
N GLN A 19 -14.29 3.34 -6.23
CA GLN A 19 -13.53 2.12 -6.50
C GLN A 19 -12.52 2.33 -7.64
N PHE A 20 -12.93 3.00 -8.72
CA PHE A 20 -12.02 3.31 -9.84
C PHE A 20 -10.91 4.28 -9.46
N ILE A 21 -11.21 5.29 -8.63
CA ILE A 21 -10.20 6.18 -8.09
C ILE A 21 -9.15 5.37 -7.30
N ASN A 22 -9.59 4.50 -6.40
CA ASN A 22 -8.68 3.67 -5.62
C ASN A 22 -7.81 2.76 -6.48
N GLN A 23 -8.39 2.12 -7.51
CA GLN A 23 -7.65 1.29 -8.45
C GLN A 23 -6.62 2.10 -9.25
N SER A 24 -7.01 3.28 -9.72
CA SER A 24 -6.12 4.20 -10.44
C SER A 24 -4.99 4.71 -9.54
N ASP A 25 -5.29 5.01 -8.29
CA ASP A 25 -4.32 5.44 -7.30
C ASP A 25 -3.30 4.34 -6.97
N GLN A 26 -3.78 3.10 -6.85
CA GLN A 26 -2.89 1.96 -6.63
C GLN A 26 -1.98 1.71 -7.84
N LYS A 27 -2.53 1.80 -9.05
CA LYS A 27 -1.70 1.69 -10.26
C LYS A 27 -0.67 2.80 -10.33
N PHE A 28 -1.06 4.04 -10.07
CA PHE A 28 -0.15 5.18 -10.06
C PHE A 28 0.97 4.99 -9.04
N LEU A 29 0.64 4.55 -7.82
CA LEU A 29 1.62 4.25 -6.77
C LEU A 29 2.63 3.19 -7.25
N ASN A 30 2.14 2.12 -7.87
CA ASN A 30 2.99 1.04 -8.40
C ASN A 30 3.89 1.54 -9.54
N ASP A 31 3.33 2.28 -10.50
CA ASP A 31 4.07 2.82 -11.64
C ASP A 31 5.19 3.77 -11.20
N VAL A 32 4.90 4.67 -10.25
CA VAL A 32 5.92 5.58 -9.70
C VAL A 32 6.97 4.81 -8.92
N THR A 33 6.57 3.83 -8.13
CA THR A 33 7.49 2.96 -7.39
C THR A 33 8.45 2.26 -8.35
N GLU A 34 7.95 1.65 -9.42
CA GLU A 34 8.78 1.01 -10.44
C GLU A 34 9.73 2.00 -11.11
N ALA A 35 9.23 3.14 -11.55
CA ALA A 35 10.04 4.17 -12.20
C ALA A 35 11.15 4.70 -11.27
N VAL A 36 10.88 4.87 -9.99
CA VAL A 36 11.87 5.33 -8.99
C VAL A 36 12.93 4.26 -8.75
N ILE A 37 12.56 2.99 -8.65
CA ILE A 37 13.51 1.87 -8.54
C ILE A 37 14.43 1.81 -9.77
N ASP A 38 13.83 1.85 -10.97
CA ASP A 38 14.56 1.69 -12.24
C ASP A 38 15.50 2.88 -12.51
N SER A 39 15.10 4.09 -12.11
CA SER A 39 15.92 5.30 -12.21
C SER A 39 16.97 5.41 -11.09
N SER A 40 16.86 4.62 -10.04
CA SER A 40 17.78 4.66 -8.91
C SER A 40 19.16 4.12 -9.31
N LYS A 41 20.22 4.81 -8.88
CA LYS A 41 21.60 4.36 -9.03
C LYS A 41 22.10 3.60 -7.78
N ILE A 42 21.19 2.88 -7.12
CA ILE A 42 21.54 2.14 -5.89
C ILE A 42 22.29 0.88 -6.27
N ASN A 43 23.54 0.81 -5.87
CA ASN A 43 24.36 -0.39 -5.96
C ASN A 43 24.30 -1.12 -4.63
N LEU A 44 23.68 -2.29 -4.63
CA LEU A 44 23.61 -3.14 -3.44
C LEU A 44 24.91 -3.95 -3.30
N PRO A 45 25.40 -4.15 -2.06
CA PRO A 45 26.56 -5.01 -1.80
C PRO A 45 26.18 -6.48 -1.94
N LYS A 46 26.12 -6.96 -3.19
CA LYS A 46 25.60 -8.28 -3.57
C LYS A 46 26.22 -9.43 -2.76
N ASP A 47 27.53 -9.47 -2.65
CA ASP A 47 28.23 -10.56 -1.94
C ASP A 47 27.93 -10.57 -0.43
N PHE A 48 27.75 -9.39 0.14
CA PHE A 48 27.35 -9.27 1.56
C PHE A 48 25.92 -9.76 1.75
N LEU A 49 24.99 -9.32 0.89
CA LEU A 49 23.58 -9.72 0.95
C LEU A 49 23.41 -11.22 0.74
N LYS A 50 24.11 -11.81 -0.20
CA LYS A 50 24.11 -13.26 -0.40
C LYS A 50 24.60 -14.02 0.82
N ARG A 51 25.69 -13.58 1.45
CA ARG A 51 26.18 -14.18 2.70
C ARG A 51 25.14 -14.07 3.81
N LEU A 52 24.48 -12.92 3.95
CA LEU A 52 23.43 -12.70 4.93
C LEU A 52 22.22 -13.61 4.66
N MET A 53 21.78 -13.73 3.42
CA MET A 53 20.69 -14.64 3.02
C MET A 53 21.04 -16.10 3.36
N LYS A 54 22.26 -16.53 3.07
CA LYS A 54 22.75 -17.89 3.39
C LYS A 54 22.76 -18.15 4.90
N LEU A 55 23.15 -17.18 5.70
CA LEU A 55 23.15 -17.29 7.16
C LEU A 55 21.76 -17.36 7.77
N ASN A 56 20.79 -16.64 7.16
CA ASN A 56 19.41 -16.57 7.66
C ASN A 56 18.49 -17.65 7.06
N SER A 57 18.95 -18.36 6.06
CA SER A 57 18.18 -19.48 5.47
C SER A 57 18.14 -20.66 6.45
N LYS A 58 16.96 -21.26 6.58
CA LYS A 58 16.76 -22.50 7.35
C LYS A 58 17.29 -23.73 6.59
N GLU A 59 17.45 -23.61 5.29
CA GLU A 59 17.94 -24.65 4.40
C GLU A 59 19.30 -24.27 3.83
N SER A 60 20.13 -25.27 3.52
CA SER A 60 21.42 -25.03 2.89
C SER A 60 21.21 -24.72 1.42
N LEU A 61 21.20 -23.43 1.07
CA LEU A 61 21.09 -22.98 -0.30
C LEU A 61 22.41 -23.19 -1.05
N ASN A 62 22.34 -23.75 -2.25
CA ASN A 62 23.47 -23.77 -3.18
C ASN A 62 23.65 -22.38 -3.86
N ASP A 63 24.74 -22.21 -4.61
CA ASP A 63 25.07 -20.91 -5.19
C ASP A 63 24.08 -20.45 -6.27
N GLU A 64 23.42 -21.36 -7.00
CA GLU A 64 22.40 -21.03 -7.99
C GLU A 64 21.10 -20.59 -7.32
N GLU A 65 20.67 -21.30 -6.28
CA GLU A 65 19.51 -20.94 -5.46
C GLU A 65 19.70 -19.59 -4.78
N LEU A 66 20.90 -19.34 -4.27
CA LEU A 66 21.27 -18.10 -3.62
C LEU A 66 21.28 -16.91 -4.61
N GLU A 67 21.75 -17.13 -5.84
CA GLU A 67 21.68 -16.13 -6.90
C GLU A 67 20.24 -15.79 -7.24
N LYS A 68 19.39 -16.79 -7.40
CA LYS A 68 17.96 -16.61 -7.68
C LYS A 68 17.24 -15.88 -6.55
N GLU A 69 17.52 -16.23 -5.31
CA GLU A 69 16.97 -15.58 -4.11
C GLU A 69 17.37 -14.09 -4.07
N TYR A 70 18.66 -13.81 -4.32
CA TYR A 70 19.15 -12.43 -4.41
C TYR A 70 18.43 -11.64 -5.49
N LEU A 71 18.33 -12.16 -6.72
CA LEU A 71 17.67 -11.48 -7.84
C LEU A 71 16.19 -11.20 -7.55
N ASN A 72 15.51 -12.13 -6.90
CA ASN A 72 14.12 -11.95 -6.49
C ASN A 72 13.97 -10.85 -5.43
N SER A 73 14.95 -10.71 -4.54
CA SER A 73 14.90 -9.78 -3.41
C SER A 73 15.47 -8.39 -3.75
N GLU A 74 16.31 -8.29 -4.78
CA GLU A 74 17.07 -7.07 -5.12
C GLU A 74 16.15 -5.85 -5.29
N LYS A 75 15.08 -6.01 -6.07
CA LYS A 75 14.10 -4.93 -6.33
C LYS A 75 13.40 -4.48 -5.05
N GLY A 76 13.04 -5.43 -4.20
CA GLY A 76 12.42 -5.16 -2.90
C GLY A 76 13.35 -4.42 -1.94
N ILE A 77 14.64 -4.81 -1.88
CA ILE A 77 15.64 -4.15 -1.04
C ILE A 77 15.88 -2.71 -1.52
N LYS A 78 16.03 -2.50 -2.84
CA LYS A 78 16.15 -1.15 -3.41
C LYS A 78 14.94 -0.28 -3.05
N TYR A 79 13.74 -0.85 -3.17
CA TYR A 79 12.52 -0.13 -2.81
C TYR A 79 12.49 0.28 -1.34
N GLN A 80 12.85 -0.62 -0.43
CA GLN A 80 12.90 -0.31 1.02
C GLN A 80 13.84 0.87 1.32
N LEU A 81 15.02 0.89 0.71
CA LEU A 81 15.97 2.00 0.88
C LEU A 81 15.44 3.33 0.34
N ILE A 82 14.74 3.29 -0.81
CA ILE A 82 14.12 4.47 -1.41
C ILE A 82 12.97 4.96 -0.55
N GLU A 83 12.10 4.05 -0.12
CA GLU A 83 10.96 4.35 0.75
C GLU A 83 11.41 5.00 2.05
N GLU A 84 12.40 4.42 2.73
CA GLU A 84 12.99 4.97 3.95
C GLU A 84 13.54 6.38 3.72
N LYS A 85 14.23 6.60 2.60
CA LYS A 85 14.74 7.92 2.24
C LYS A 85 13.62 8.93 2.04
N ILE A 86 12.55 8.56 1.32
CA ILE A 86 11.40 9.45 1.09
C ILE A 86 10.68 9.75 2.42
N ILE A 87 10.52 8.76 3.29
CA ILE A 87 9.92 8.91 4.62
C ILE A 87 10.72 9.95 5.42
N ASN A 88 12.03 9.81 5.46
CA ASN A 88 12.92 10.71 6.21
C ASN A 88 12.95 12.13 5.63
N GLU A 89 13.04 12.27 4.31
CA GLU A 89 13.08 13.58 3.64
C GLU A 89 11.76 14.37 3.73
N ASN A 90 10.64 13.68 3.95
CA ASN A 90 9.32 14.32 4.09
C ASN A 90 8.83 14.31 5.55
N ASP A 91 9.69 14.00 6.53
CA ASP A 91 9.37 13.97 7.96
C ASP A 91 8.09 13.16 8.29
N ILE A 92 7.92 12.02 7.58
CA ILE A 92 6.77 11.14 7.80
C ILE A 92 6.99 10.39 9.11
N LYS A 93 6.25 10.79 10.14
CA LYS A 93 6.26 10.13 11.45
C LYS A 93 5.04 9.23 11.59
N ILE A 94 5.29 7.97 11.91
CA ILE A 94 4.25 7.01 12.26
C ILE A 94 4.54 6.55 13.67
N ASN A 95 3.69 7.00 14.58
CA ASN A 95 3.73 6.62 15.99
C ASN A 95 2.47 5.83 16.34
N ILE A 96 2.43 5.32 17.58
CA ILE A 96 1.34 4.50 18.06
C ILE A 96 -0.02 5.22 18.01
N ASP A 97 -0.02 6.54 18.20
CA ASP A 97 -1.25 7.33 18.21
C ASP A 97 -1.80 7.51 16.80
N THR A 98 -0.93 7.73 15.81
CA THR A 98 -1.31 7.75 14.39
C THR A 98 -1.91 6.42 13.95
N ILE A 99 -1.32 5.30 14.40
CA ILE A 99 -1.84 3.96 14.10
C ILE A 99 -3.20 3.74 14.74
N LYS A 100 -3.38 4.13 16.01
CA LYS A 100 -4.66 4.04 16.71
C LYS A 100 -5.75 4.86 16.05
N GLU A 101 -5.44 6.10 15.67
CA GLU A 101 -6.38 6.99 14.98
C GLU A 101 -6.83 6.38 13.64
N PHE A 102 -5.87 5.91 12.84
CA PHE A 102 -6.15 5.25 11.57
C PHE A 102 -7.00 4.00 11.74
N ALA A 103 -6.62 3.12 12.68
CA ALA A 103 -7.38 1.91 13.00
C ALA A 103 -8.80 2.23 13.46
N THR A 104 -8.97 3.25 14.31
CA THR A 104 -10.27 3.71 14.77
C THR A 104 -11.16 4.16 13.61
N ASN A 105 -10.61 4.95 12.68
CA ASN A 105 -11.34 5.41 11.51
C ASN A 105 -11.70 4.25 10.58
N MET A 106 -10.81 3.29 10.40
CA MET A 106 -11.05 2.08 9.62
C MET A 106 -12.20 1.25 10.22
N ILE A 107 -12.21 1.04 11.55
CA ILE A 107 -13.29 0.31 12.24
C ILE A 107 -14.62 1.05 12.06
N LYS A 108 -14.65 2.37 12.31
CA LYS A 108 -15.86 3.19 12.15
C LYS A 108 -16.43 3.11 10.73
N ASN A 109 -15.57 3.21 9.72
CA ASN A 109 -15.99 3.11 8.32
C ASN A 109 -16.55 1.72 8.00
N GLN A 110 -15.94 0.67 8.52
CA GLN A 110 -16.41 -0.69 8.35
C GLN A 110 -17.77 -0.89 9.02
N MET A 111 -17.95 -0.44 10.26
CA MET A 111 -19.22 -0.53 11.00
C MET A 111 -20.33 0.27 10.30
N ALA A 112 -20.02 1.46 9.80
CA ALA A 112 -20.95 2.27 9.01
C ALA A 112 -21.38 1.57 7.70
N ALA A 113 -20.49 0.84 7.05
CA ALA A 113 -20.83 0.04 5.86
C ALA A 113 -21.84 -1.08 6.16
N TYR A 114 -21.86 -1.59 7.41
CA TYR A 114 -22.85 -2.54 7.91
C TYR A 114 -24.07 -1.88 8.56
N GLY A 115 -24.22 -0.55 8.42
CA GLY A 115 -25.37 0.20 8.94
C GLY A 115 -25.24 0.68 10.39
N GLN A 116 -24.12 0.42 11.05
CA GLN A 116 -23.81 0.90 12.40
C GLN A 116 -23.13 2.27 12.35
N ASN A 117 -23.90 3.33 12.14
CA ASN A 117 -23.36 4.68 12.00
C ASN A 117 -22.86 5.29 13.33
N ASN A 118 -23.32 4.80 14.46
CA ASN A 118 -22.93 5.22 15.81
C ASN A 118 -22.51 3.98 16.61
N PRO A 119 -21.29 3.47 16.42
CA PRO A 119 -20.82 2.32 17.19
C PRO A 119 -20.68 2.65 18.68
N ASP A 120 -20.96 1.68 19.54
CA ASP A 120 -20.72 1.80 20.98
C ASP A 120 -19.21 1.99 21.24
N GLU A 121 -18.87 2.95 22.08
CA GLU A 121 -17.47 3.26 22.42
C GLU A 121 -16.73 2.07 23.06
N LYS A 122 -17.44 1.24 23.84
CA LYS A 122 -16.86 0.03 24.45
C LYS A 122 -16.54 -1.03 23.40
N GLU A 123 -17.44 -1.22 22.43
CA GLU A 123 -17.21 -2.14 21.31
C GLU A 123 -16.05 -1.67 20.45
N LEU A 124 -16.03 -0.38 20.11
CA LEU A 124 -14.93 0.25 19.34
C LEU A 124 -13.57 0.08 20.04
N SER A 125 -13.54 0.37 21.36
CA SER A 125 -12.34 0.22 22.18
C SER A 125 -11.86 -1.23 22.25
N SER A 126 -12.79 -2.19 22.40
CA SER A 126 -12.44 -3.61 22.43
C SER A 126 -11.85 -4.11 21.13
N ILE A 127 -12.41 -3.70 19.97
CA ILE A 127 -11.89 -4.06 18.66
C ILE A 127 -10.51 -3.41 18.45
N LEU A 128 -10.37 -2.13 18.78
CA LEU A 128 -9.10 -1.42 18.68
C LEU A 128 -8.01 -2.09 19.52
N GLN A 129 -8.31 -2.48 20.76
CA GLN A 129 -7.38 -3.17 21.63
C GLN A 129 -6.90 -4.50 21.02
N LYS A 130 -7.79 -5.28 20.42
CA LYS A 130 -7.43 -6.52 19.73
C LYS A 130 -6.47 -6.28 18.55
N ILE A 131 -6.76 -5.25 17.74
CA ILE A 131 -5.89 -4.86 16.63
C ILE A 131 -4.52 -4.44 17.15
N MET A 132 -4.47 -3.57 18.16
CA MET A 132 -3.22 -3.06 18.72
C MET A 132 -2.39 -4.12 19.46
N SER A 133 -3.00 -5.20 19.89
CA SER A 133 -2.31 -6.33 20.50
C SER A 133 -1.72 -7.31 19.49
N ASN A 134 -2.10 -7.20 18.20
CA ASN A 134 -1.60 -8.03 17.13
C ASN A 134 -0.51 -7.29 16.34
N GLN A 135 0.74 -7.72 16.47
CA GLN A 135 1.89 -7.07 15.82
C GLN A 135 1.78 -7.07 14.28
N ASP A 136 1.24 -8.12 13.68
CA ASP A 136 1.07 -8.21 12.22
C ASP A 136 0.03 -7.20 11.73
N GLU A 137 -1.08 -7.03 12.47
CA GLU A 137 -2.09 -6.02 12.15
C GLU A 137 -1.53 -4.60 12.32
N VAL A 138 -0.80 -4.32 13.39
CA VAL A 138 -0.13 -3.04 13.60
C VAL A 138 0.83 -2.73 12.46
N LYS A 139 1.64 -3.72 12.04
CA LYS A 139 2.55 -3.58 10.89
C LYS A 139 1.79 -3.34 9.58
N ARG A 140 0.72 -4.08 9.34
CA ARG A 140 -0.13 -3.92 8.16
C ARG A 140 -0.72 -2.51 8.08
N ILE A 141 -1.27 -2.00 9.19
CA ILE A 141 -1.83 -0.64 9.27
C ILE A 141 -0.72 0.41 9.07
N SER A 142 0.44 0.22 9.69
CA SER A 142 1.59 1.11 9.50
C SER A 142 1.99 1.21 8.02
N ASN A 143 2.11 0.08 7.33
CA ASN A 143 2.42 0.03 5.90
C ASN A 143 1.33 0.72 5.05
N GLN A 144 0.06 0.56 5.42
CA GLN A 144 -1.03 1.24 4.73
C GLN A 144 -0.95 2.77 4.88
N ILE A 145 -0.66 3.25 6.10
CA ILE A 145 -0.45 4.68 6.35
C ILE A 145 0.73 5.22 5.51
N ILE A 146 1.84 4.46 5.45
CA ILE A 146 2.99 4.82 4.61
C ILE A 146 2.56 4.93 3.15
N SER A 147 1.89 3.93 2.62
CA SER A 147 1.44 3.90 1.23
C SER A 147 0.53 5.08 0.89
N GLU A 148 -0.40 5.45 1.78
CA GLU A 148 -1.28 6.60 1.58
C GLU A 148 -0.50 7.93 1.59
N LYS A 149 0.47 8.08 2.50
CA LYS A 149 1.33 9.26 2.56
C LYS A 149 2.24 9.37 1.33
N LEU A 150 2.83 8.26 0.89
CA LEU A 150 3.64 8.20 -0.33
C LEU A 150 2.82 8.54 -1.57
N LEU A 151 1.59 8.03 -1.67
CA LEU A 151 0.67 8.36 -2.76
C LEU A 151 0.42 9.87 -2.85
N LEU A 152 0.20 10.55 -1.72
CA LEU A 152 0.00 12.00 -1.68
C LEU A 152 1.25 12.75 -2.15
N ILE A 153 2.44 12.36 -1.66
CA ILE A 153 3.71 12.94 -2.05
C ILE A 153 3.96 12.75 -3.55
N TYR A 154 3.72 11.56 -4.08
CA TYR A 154 3.89 11.29 -5.49
C TYR A 154 2.89 12.06 -6.36
N LYS A 155 1.64 12.17 -5.91
CA LYS A 155 0.63 13.01 -6.59
C LYS A 155 1.02 14.48 -6.66
N GLU A 156 1.74 14.98 -5.68
CA GLU A 156 2.22 16.36 -5.63
C GLU A 156 3.50 16.58 -6.44
N LYS A 157 4.48 15.70 -6.27
CA LYS A 157 5.85 15.92 -6.79
C LYS A 157 6.11 15.34 -8.18
N VAL A 158 5.34 14.34 -8.62
CA VAL A 158 5.59 13.66 -9.89
C VAL A 158 4.78 14.29 -11.03
N ASN A 159 5.46 14.56 -12.14
CA ASN A 159 4.79 14.95 -13.39
C ASN A 159 4.00 13.77 -13.95
N LYS A 160 2.67 13.86 -13.81
CA LYS A 160 1.75 12.81 -14.23
C LYS A 160 0.99 13.19 -15.48
N LYS A 161 0.82 12.23 -16.40
CA LYS A 161 -0.11 12.35 -17.53
C LYS A 161 -1.40 11.62 -17.17
N ILE A 162 -2.50 12.37 -17.07
CA ILE A 162 -3.82 11.80 -16.80
C ILE A 162 -4.47 11.46 -18.14
N LYS A 163 -4.81 10.19 -18.34
CA LYS A 163 -5.57 9.71 -19.49
C LYS A 163 -6.94 9.22 -19.01
N LYS A 164 -8.01 9.76 -19.60
CA LYS A 164 -9.36 9.22 -19.41
C LYS A 164 -9.53 8.02 -20.33
N VAL A 165 -9.90 6.89 -19.77
CA VAL A 165 -10.05 5.62 -20.49
C VAL A 165 -11.35 4.93 -20.09
N SER A 166 -11.85 4.01 -20.91
CA SER A 166 -12.92 3.09 -20.52
C SER A 166 -12.43 2.07 -19.49
N TYR A 167 -13.34 1.34 -18.88
CA TYR A 167 -12.96 0.28 -17.93
C TYR A 167 -12.15 -0.82 -18.62
N GLU A 168 -12.55 -1.22 -19.80
CA GLU A 168 -11.86 -2.24 -20.62
C GLU A 168 -10.42 -1.80 -20.96
N GLU A 169 -10.24 -0.56 -21.41
CA GLU A 169 -8.92 0.01 -21.66
C GLU A 169 -8.07 0.09 -20.39
N TYR A 170 -8.70 0.43 -19.25
CA TYR A 170 -8.00 0.45 -17.97
C TYR A 170 -7.48 -0.94 -17.59
N ILE A 171 -8.31 -1.98 -17.71
CA ILE A 171 -7.91 -3.37 -17.43
C ILE A 171 -6.74 -3.78 -18.35
N GLU A 172 -6.80 -3.42 -19.61
CA GLU A 172 -5.69 -3.69 -20.54
C GLU A 172 -4.40 -3.01 -20.11
N ILE A 173 -4.45 -1.73 -19.75
CA ILE A 173 -3.27 -0.96 -19.31
C ILE A 173 -2.75 -1.44 -17.94
N ALA A 174 -3.65 -1.77 -17.01
CA ALA A 174 -3.29 -2.09 -15.63
C ALA A 174 -2.76 -3.52 -15.46
N TYR A 175 -3.27 -4.47 -16.26
CA TYR A 175 -3.04 -5.90 -16.04
C TYR A 175 -2.42 -6.64 -17.24
N LYS A 176 -2.32 -6.04 -18.44
CA LYS A 176 -1.45 -6.61 -19.47
C LYS A 176 -0.01 -6.48 -18.99
N LYS A 177 0.56 -7.59 -18.57
CA LYS A 177 2.02 -7.72 -18.45
C LYS A 177 2.60 -7.33 -19.81
N ASN A 178 3.54 -6.37 -19.80
CA ASN A 178 4.42 -6.17 -20.94
C ASN A 178 5.17 -7.49 -21.15
N ASN A 179 4.71 -8.29 -22.11
CA ASN A 179 5.48 -9.41 -22.64
C ASN A 179 6.62 -8.87 -23.49
#